data_af35555a60194b19ec210336d4e0ffca
#
_entry.id   af35555a60194b19ec210336d4e0ffca
#
_cell.length_a   1.000
_cell.length_b   1.000
_cell.length_c   1.000
_cell.angle_alpha   90.00
_cell.angle_beta   90.00
_cell.angle_gamma   90.00
#
_symmetry.space_group_name_H-M   'P 1'
#
loop_
_entity.id
_entity.type
_entity.pdbx_description
1 polymer ?
#
loop_
_entity_poly.entity_id
_entity_poly.type
_entity_poly.pdbx_seq_one_letter_code
_entity_poly.pdbx_strand_id
1 'polypeptide(L)'
;MRQPTIIQLVLAFTFATTASAFFRLPCKSPLVVQRADPVVSPGKVSSHAHTIMGGNGFGFQMDYASTQSSTCSSCTVTHDMSNYWVPTLYYKAQNGSFISVKQNGGATIYYLQRSDPADANYPHLEAFPEGFRMVAGDPSLRSYSNTNEQNAITFACLGTNTAETNGFPNIKCPDGLRAQVFFPSCWNGVDLDSADHKSHMAYPSGVDHGSCPGNFTRLVSIFYEVIWNTPDFDDMWYGDSQPFLFSNGDPTGYGYHGDFVNGWNVSTLQTAVDNCNDNSGVIEKCPYFDFITDTAAQACVIPPSIDEQVFGVMPKLPGCNTPQDGPTKASAQSECGAPTQIGQPHLPYVDLTSSKGFAYVGCGSDPGGQPRTLQGDQVNNATGMTVEYCVDYCVSKGFSVAGVEFSSQCFCDNSIPADRAPISSLVGNCALPCSGNSKEICGGASLISLYKKCQGSPCANVVLPIINGLVPANSASAETTPLMAASTLLTTTSISVPTGSDHHHHTHTHRTRSATQGQPPSAATA
;
A
#
# COMPACT_ATOMS: atom_id res chain seq x y z
N MET A 1 27.91 9.27 77.35
CA MET A 1 28.30 9.38 75.93
C MET A 1 27.14 8.87 75.10
N ARG A 2 26.41 9.77 74.43
CA ARG A 2 25.30 9.41 73.54
C ARG A 2 25.81 9.50 72.11
N GLN A 3 25.73 8.39 71.37
CA GLN A 3 26.07 8.36 69.94
C GLN A 3 24.96 8.99 69.11
N PRO A 4 25.24 9.75 68.07
CA PRO A 4 24.26 10.29 67.16
C PRO A 4 23.91 9.24 66.10
N THR A 5 22.63 8.95 65.97
CA THR A 5 22.07 8.13 64.90
C THR A 5 22.02 8.93 63.59
N ILE A 6 22.84 8.53 62.62
CA ILE A 6 22.81 9.11 61.27
C ILE A 6 21.67 8.44 60.51
N ILE A 7 20.62 9.19 60.19
CA ILE A 7 19.57 8.78 59.28
C ILE A 7 20.07 9.01 57.85
N GLN A 8 20.42 7.92 57.14
CA GLN A 8 20.67 7.97 55.70
C GLN A 8 19.37 8.13 54.95
N LEU A 9 19.15 9.28 54.34
CA LEU A 9 18.07 9.54 53.41
C LEU A 9 18.42 8.89 52.07
N VAL A 10 17.80 7.74 51.78
CA VAL A 10 17.91 7.10 50.46
C VAL A 10 17.00 7.85 49.52
N LEU A 11 17.56 8.72 48.68
CA LEU A 11 16.85 9.29 47.52
C LEU A 11 16.63 8.17 46.50
N ALA A 12 15.43 7.64 46.41
CA ALA A 12 15.01 6.78 45.32
C ALA A 12 14.84 7.67 44.06
N PHE A 13 15.83 7.65 43.19
CA PHE A 13 15.68 8.15 41.83
C PHE A 13 14.77 7.15 41.08
N THR A 14 13.50 7.48 40.97
CA THR A 14 12.62 6.84 39.99
C THR A 14 13.07 7.31 38.61
N PHE A 15 13.84 6.48 37.91
CA PHE A 15 14.00 6.64 36.47
C PHE A 15 12.62 6.41 35.85
N ALA A 16 11.95 7.48 35.47
CA ALA A 16 10.83 7.39 34.56
C ALA A 16 11.41 6.88 33.22
N THR A 17 11.30 5.58 32.99
CA THR A 17 11.48 5.05 31.63
C THR A 17 10.37 5.67 30.80
N THR A 18 10.72 6.59 29.91
CA THR A 18 9.79 7.06 28.88
C THR A 18 9.37 5.83 28.09
N ALA A 19 8.15 5.37 28.30
CA ALA A 19 7.57 4.27 27.54
C ALA A 19 7.40 4.79 26.10
N SER A 20 8.26 4.32 25.19
CA SER A 20 8.17 4.62 23.77
C SER A 20 7.09 3.72 23.18
N ALA A 21 5.84 4.17 23.19
CA ALA A 21 4.74 3.46 22.59
C ALA A 21 4.79 3.55 21.05
N PHE A 22 4.16 2.60 20.37
CA PHE A 22 4.00 2.59 18.92
C PHE A 22 2.88 1.62 18.51
N PHE A 23 2.39 1.78 17.30
CA PHE A 23 1.54 0.77 16.67
C PHE A 23 2.01 0.49 15.24
N ARG A 24 1.82 -0.76 14.80
CA ARG A 24 2.23 -1.24 13.49
C ARG A 24 1.01 -1.49 12.63
N LEU A 25 0.84 -0.68 11.60
CA LEU A 25 -0.21 -0.83 10.59
C LEU A 25 0.25 -1.82 9.51
N PRO A 26 -0.31 -3.03 9.42
CA PRO A 26 0.03 -3.97 8.36
C PRO A 26 -0.74 -3.64 7.08
N CYS A 27 -0.02 -3.44 5.98
CA CYS A 27 -0.56 -3.48 4.62
C CYS A 27 -0.29 -4.86 4.04
N LYS A 28 -1.31 -5.54 3.54
CA LYS A 28 -1.27 -6.98 3.24
C LYS A 28 -0.86 -7.32 1.80
N SER A 29 -0.89 -6.32 0.91
CA SER A 29 -0.47 -6.45 -0.48
C SER A 29 -0.14 -5.07 -1.06
N PRO A 30 0.58 -5.00 -2.19
CA PRO A 30 0.56 -3.81 -3.01
C PRO A 30 -0.87 -3.50 -3.50
N LEU A 31 -1.21 -2.21 -3.51
CA LEU A 31 -2.39 -1.68 -4.18
C LEU A 31 -2.21 -1.71 -5.70
N VAL A 32 -1.04 -1.30 -6.16
CA VAL A 32 -0.60 -1.32 -7.56
C VAL A 32 0.92 -1.17 -7.63
N VAL A 33 1.51 -1.70 -8.70
CA VAL A 33 2.92 -1.44 -9.07
C VAL A 33 2.92 -0.79 -10.45
N GLN A 34 3.36 0.46 -10.53
CA GLN A 34 3.48 1.22 -11.79
C GLN A 34 4.33 2.46 -11.60
N ARG A 35 4.65 3.16 -12.71
CA ARG A 35 5.35 4.45 -12.66
C ARG A 35 4.38 5.60 -12.34
N ALA A 36 3.87 5.63 -11.11
CA ALA A 36 3.01 6.67 -10.58
C ALA A 36 3.63 7.27 -9.32
N ASP A 37 3.57 8.58 -9.22
CA ASP A 37 4.06 9.36 -8.08
C ASP A 37 3.32 10.71 -8.06
N PRO A 38 2.22 10.81 -7.33
CA PRO A 38 1.42 12.02 -7.27
C PRO A 38 2.06 13.17 -6.49
N VAL A 39 3.19 12.92 -5.81
CA VAL A 39 3.94 13.94 -5.07
C VAL A 39 4.99 14.59 -5.97
N VAL A 40 5.97 13.82 -6.46
CA VAL A 40 7.09 14.35 -7.25
C VAL A 40 6.72 14.54 -8.74
N SER A 41 5.78 13.78 -9.26
CA SER A 41 5.37 13.80 -10.67
C SER A 41 3.86 13.95 -10.84
N PRO A 42 3.20 14.95 -10.23
CA PRO A 42 1.74 15.07 -10.25
C PRO A 42 1.21 15.18 -11.70
N GLY A 43 0.22 14.33 -12.02
CA GLY A 43 -0.42 14.27 -13.33
C GLY A 43 0.45 13.73 -14.46
N LYS A 44 1.61 13.13 -14.16
CA LYS A 44 2.57 12.61 -15.14
C LYS A 44 2.96 11.17 -14.79
N VAL A 45 3.55 10.50 -15.78
CA VAL A 45 4.22 9.21 -15.56
C VAL A 45 5.52 9.46 -14.81
N SER A 46 5.72 8.77 -13.69
CA SER A 46 6.93 8.86 -12.86
C SER A 46 8.16 8.32 -13.60
N SER A 47 9.35 8.76 -13.18
CA SER A 47 10.62 8.31 -13.77
C SER A 47 10.90 6.81 -13.55
N HIS A 48 10.40 6.22 -12.47
CA HIS A 48 10.62 4.82 -12.10
C HIS A 48 9.36 4.20 -11.48
N ALA A 49 9.33 2.88 -11.40
CA ALA A 49 8.19 2.16 -10.85
C ALA A 49 8.21 2.17 -9.33
N HIS A 50 7.04 2.41 -8.75
CA HIS A 50 6.79 2.31 -7.32
C HIS A 50 5.88 1.13 -7.00
N THR A 51 6.09 0.56 -5.84
CA THR A 51 5.16 -0.35 -5.19
C THR A 51 4.36 0.46 -4.19
N ILE A 52 3.07 0.59 -4.45
CA ILE A 52 2.14 1.47 -3.73
C ILE A 52 1.24 0.64 -2.84
N MET A 53 1.01 1.06 -1.58
CA MET A 53 0.07 0.50 -0.62
C MET A 53 -0.93 1.57 -0.18
N GLY A 54 -2.04 1.16 0.46
CA GLY A 54 -3.02 2.05 1.06
C GLY A 54 -4.37 2.09 0.37
N GLY A 55 -5.02 3.25 0.41
CA GLY A 55 -6.37 3.47 -0.11
C GLY A 55 -6.46 3.45 -1.64
N ASN A 56 -7.55 2.88 -2.19
CA ASN A 56 -7.74 2.75 -3.64
C ASN A 56 -8.17 4.05 -4.34
N GLY A 57 -8.27 5.17 -3.62
CA GLY A 57 -8.36 6.51 -4.19
C GLY A 57 -7.03 7.04 -4.74
N PHE A 58 -5.96 6.22 -4.72
CA PHE A 58 -4.66 6.55 -5.31
C PHE A 58 -4.78 6.83 -6.80
N GLY A 59 -4.07 7.88 -7.26
CA GLY A 59 -4.03 8.28 -8.66
C GLY A 59 -2.74 9.05 -8.98
N PHE A 60 -2.61 9.50 -10.23
CA PHE A 60 -1.43 10.28 -10.67
C PHE A 60 -1.42 11.73 -10.15
N GLN A 61 -2.54 12.19 -9.65
CA GLN A 61 -2.69 13.48 -8.98
C GLN A 61 -3.61 13.28 -7.79
N MET A 62 -3.21 13.74 -6.63
CA MET A 62 -3.93 13.48 -5.39
C MET A 62 -4.00 14.72 -4.50
N ASP A 63 -5.10 14.81 -3.79
CA ASP A 63 -5.35 15.66 -2.63
C ASP A 63 -5.96 14.83 -1.50
N TYR A 64 -6.30 15.46 -0.39
CA TYR A 64 -6.95 14.77 0.72
C TYR A 64 -8.31 14.19 0.32
N ALA A 65 -9.09 14.90 -0.49
CA ALA A 65 -10.39 14.40 -0.97
C ALA A 65 -10.23 13.12 -1.80
N SER A 66 -9.16 12.99 -2.58
CA SER A 66 -8.82 11.77 -3.33
C SER A 66 -8.63 10.59 -2.39
N THR A 67 -7.89 10.76 -1.28
CA THR A 67 -7.71 9.69 -0.30
C THR A 67 -9.04 9.30 0.34
N GLN A 68 -9.88 10.28 0.71
CA GLN A 68 -11.19 10.06 1.33
C GLN A 68 -12.22 9.44 0.37
N SER A 69 -11.98 9.48 -0.95
CA SER A 69 -12.81 8.78 -1.94
C SER A 69 -12.55 7.27 -2.00
N SER A 70 -11.54 6.78 -1.28
CA SER A 70 -11.21 5.36 -1.21
C SER A 70 -12.38 4.54 -0.66
N THR A 71 -12.67 3.43 -1.32
CA THR A 71 -13.70 2.47 -0.92
C THR A 71 -13.11 1.22 -0.27
N CYS A 72 -11.79 1.04 -0.38
CA CYS A 72 -11.00 0.03 0.32
C CYS A 72 -9.55 0.51 0.52
N SER A 73 -8.82 -0.20 1.38
CA SER A 73 -7.39 -0.02 1.61
C SER A 73 -6.69 -1.38 1.60
N SER A 74 -5.46 -1.45 1.07
CA SER A 74 -4.61 -2.63 1.21
C SER A 74 -4.00 -2.74 2.62
N CYS A 75 -4.21 -1.73 3.48
CA CYS A 75 -3.85 -1.72 4.90
C CYS A 75 -5.09 -2.00 5.77
N THR A 76 -4.88 -2.56 6.96
CA THR A 76 -6.00 -3.20 7.70
C THR A 76 -6.88 -2.25 8.53
N VAL A 77 -6.48 -0.99 8.74
CA VAL A 77 -7.26 -0.02 9.54
C VAL A 77 -8.20 0.77 8.64
N THR A 78 -9.49 0.77 8.95
CA THR A 78 -10.53 1.43 8.13
C THR A 78 -10.48 2.96 8.14
N HIS A 79 -9.87 3.55 9.15
CA HIS A 79 -9.74 4.99 9.31
C HIS A 79 -8.51 5.58 8.59
N ASP A 80 -7.70 4.71 7.98
CA ASP A 80 -6.50 5.08 7.24
C ASP A 80 -6.66 4.81 5.74
N MET A 81 -6.87 5.86 4.98
CA MET A 81 -6.89 5.85 3.52
C MET A 81 -5.66 6.53 2.93
N SER A 82 -4.59 6.65 3.72
CA SER A 82 -3.29 7.13 3.27
C SER A 82 -2.71 6.24 2.18
N ASN A 83 -1.77 6.82 1.43
CA ASN A 83 -0.97 6.04 0.50
C ASN A 83 0.52 6.14 0.86
N TYR A 84 1.18 5.00 0.73
CA TYR A 84 2.57 4.73 1.09
C TYR A 84 3.23 4.05 -0.08
N TRP A 85 4.38 4.56 -0.56
CA TRP A 85 5.07 3.87 -1.66
C TRP A 85 6.57 3.95 -1.53
N VAL A 86 7.22 2.99 -2.19
CA VAL A 86 8.66 2.82 -2.25
C VAL A 86 9.07 2.37 -3.65
N PRO A 87 10.32 2.55 -4.09
CA PRO A 87 10.80 2.01 -5.36
C PRO A 87 10.72 0.47 -5.36
N THR A 88 10.29 -0.09 -6.48
CA THR A 88 10.18 -1.54 -6.67
C THR A 88 11.56 -2.17 -6.81
N LEU A 89 11.77 -3.34 -6.19
CA LEU A 89 13.02 -4.09 -6.24
C LEU A 89 13.05 -5.06 -7.43
N TYR A 90 14.20 -5.15 -8.08
CA TYR A 90 14.48 -6.07 -9.20
C TYR A 90 15.78 -6.84 -8.96
N TYR A 91 15.83 -8.05 -9.52
CA TYR A 91 17.04 -8.84 -9.67
C TYR A 91 17.61 -8.62 -11.07
N LYS A 92 18.90 -8.32 -11.19
CA LYS A 92 19.63 -8.22 -12.45
C LYS A 92 20.23 -9.57 -12.79
N ALA A 93 19.74 -10.22 -13.82
CA ALA A 93 20.25 -11.51 -14.28
C ALA A 93 21.58 -11.37 -15.02
N GLN A 94 22.36 -12.45 -15.07
CA GLN A 94 23.67 -12.49 -15.74
C GLN A 94 23.60 -12.15 -17.23
N ASN A 95 22.47 -12.47 -17.88
CA ASN A 95 22.23 -12.15 -19.30
C ASN A 95 21.82 -10.69 -19.53
N GLY A 96 21.78 -9.85 -18.48
CA GLY A 96 21.41 -8.44 -18.53
C GLY A 96 19.92 -8.15 -18.43
N SER A 97 19.05 -9.17 -18.36
CA SER A 97 17.63 -8.96 -18.08
C SER A 97 17.38 -8.64 -16.60
N PHE A 98 16.19 -8.09 -16.32
CA PHE A 98 15.73 -7.77 -14.97
C PHE A 98 14.51 -8.61 -14.62
N ILE A 99 14.46 -9.10 -13.39
CA ILE A 99 13.35 -9.91 -12.90
C ILE A 99 12.75 -9.22 -11.67
N SER A 100 11.44 -9.04 -11.66
CA SER A 100 10.76 -8.44 -10.50
C SER A 100 10.91 -9.32 -9.26
N VAL A 101 11.30 -8.71 -8.14
CA VAL A 101 11.35 -9.38 -6.84
C VAL A 101 9.99 -9.25 -6.15
N LYS A 102 9.46 -10.35 -5.65
CA LYS A 102 8.18 -10.36 -4.93
C LYS A 102 8.33 -9.73 -3.55
N GLN A 103 7.27 -9.09 -3.07
CA GLN A 103 7.17 -8.75 -1.66
C GLN A 103 6.58 -9.91 -0.85
N ASN A 104 6.98 -10.02 0.41
CA ASN A 104 6.30 -10.84 1.41
C ASN A 104 5.21 -9.99 2.07
N GLY A 105 3.99 -10.01 1.55
CA GLY A 105 2.90 -9.12 1.92
C GLY A 105 2.98 -7.78 1.19
N GLY A 106 2.59 -6.69 1.85
CA GLY A 106 2.74 -5.33 1.38
C GLY A 106 3.86 -4.61 2.13
N ALA A 107 3.49 -3.86 3.16
CA ALA A 107 4.41 -3.15 4.04
C ALA A 107 3.92 -3.21 5.49
N THR A 108 4.82 -3.00 6.44
CA THR A 108 4.47 -2.65 7.81
C THR A 108 4.79 -1.18 8.03
N ILE A 109 3.78 -0.39 8.32
CA ILE A 109 3.91 1.04 8.60
C ILE A 109 3.86 1.24 10.11
N TYR A 110 4.93 1.73 10.69
CA TYR A 110 5.02 2.03 12.11
C TYR A 110 4.64 3.48 12.35
N TYR A 111 3.82 3.69 13.35
CA TYR A 111 3.53 5.00 13.94
C TYR A 111 4.17 5.04 15.32
N LEU A 112 5.21 5.83 15.47
CA LEU A 112 6.08 5.84 16.64
C LEU A 112 5.81 7.09 17.47
N GLN A 113 5.30 6.89 18.69
CA GLN A 113 4.99 7.97 19.64
C GLN A 113 6.26 8.34 20.41
N ARG A 114 7.10 9.18 19.81
CA ARG A 114 8.39 9.59 20.37
C ARG A 114 8.46 11.10 20.49
N SER A 115 8.39 11.61 21.73
CA SER A 115 8.61 13.01 22.05
C SER A 115 9.91 13.18 22.80
N ASP A 116 10.47 14.38 22.76
CA ASP A 116 11.66 14.76 23.51
C ASP A 116 11.34 15.96 24.42
N PRO A 117 11.82 16.02 25.68
CA PRO A 117 11.58 17.14 26.58
C PRO A 117 12.01 18.51 26.04
N ALA A 118 12.87 18.55 25.04
CA ALA A 118 13.30 19.78 24.37
C ALA A 118 12.44 20.18 23.16
N ASP A 119 11.45 19.35 22.78
CA ASP A 119 10.50 19.70 21.70
C ASP A 119 9.58 20.85 22.14
N ALA A 120 9.24 21.74 21.20
CA ALA A 120 8.42 22.92 21.46
C ALA A 120 7.01 22.58 21.97
N ASN A 121 6.47 21.42 21.57
CA ASN A 121 5.14 20.94 21.96
C ASN A 121 5.16 19.78 22.98
N TYR A 122 6.31 19.49 23.62
CA TYR A 122 6.39 18.41 24.61
C TYR A 122 5.39 18.60 25.77
N PRO A 123 4.73 17.54 26.25
CA PRO A 123 4.86 16.13 25.83
C PRO A 123 3.91 15.74 24.68
N HIS A 124 3.21 16.69 24.09
CA HIS A 124 2.22 16.45 23.05
C HIS A 124 2.91 16.05 21.73
N LEU A 125 2.28 15.10 21.01
CA LEU A 125 2.61 14.73 19.62
C LEU A 125 1.42 15.04 18.76
N GLU A 126 1.62 15.65 17.62
CA GLU A 126 0.54 15.93 16.70
C GLU A 126 0.40 14.84 15.65
N ALA A 127 -0.85 14.54 15.28
CA ALA A 127 -1.18 13.76 14.10
C ALA A 127 -0.87 14.56 12.82
N PHE A 128 -0.70 13.88 11.70
CA PHE A 128 -0.53 14.55 10.41
C PHE A 128 -1.80 15.32 10.04
N PRO A 129 -1.70 16.59 9.63
CA PRO A 129 -2.86 17.36 9.19
C PRO A 129 -3.42 16.84 7.85
N GLU A 130 -4.66 17.22 7.53
CA GLU A 130 -5.29 16.90 6.25
C GLU A 130 -4.47 17.44 5.07
N GLY A 131 -4.28 16.61 4.04
CA GLY A 131 -3.53 16.98 2.85
C GLY A 131 -2.00 16.96 3.00
N PHE A 132 -1.50 16.59 4.17
CA PHE A 132 -0.06 16.48 4.43
C PHE A 132 0.58 15.40 3.55
N ARG A 133 1.75 15.71 3.01
CA ARG A 133 2.56 14.79 2.23
C ARG A 133 4.04 15.06 2.41
N MET A 134 4.88 14.05 2.27
CA MET A 134 6.33 14.18 2.37
C MET A 134 7.06 13.04 1.67
N VAL A 135 8.33 13.30 1.34
CA VAL A 135 9.27 12.32 0.80
C VAL A 135 10.45 12.17 1.77
N ALA A 136 10.87 10.93 2.03
CA ALA A 136 12.08 10.61 2.79
C ALA A 136 13.08 9.87 1.89
N GLY A 137 14.37 10.22 1.97
CA GLY A 137 15.42 9.70 1.08
C GLY A 137 15.57 10.49 -0.22
N ASP A 138 16.62 10.18 -1.00
CA ASP A 138 16.93 10.84 -2.28
C ASP A 138 17.21 9.78 -3.35
N PRO A 139 16.34 9.61 -4.36
CA PRO A 139 16.47 8.58 -5.40
C PRO A 139 17.73 8.69 -6.25
N SER A 140 18.41 9.83 -6.21
CA SER A 140 19.64 10.07 -6.98
C SER A 140 20.92 9.60 -6.27
N LEU A 141 20.87 9.32 -4.97
CA LEU A 141 22.07 8.93 -4.21
C LEU A 141 22.63 7.58 -4.65
N ARG A 142 23.96 7.50 -4.70
CA ARG A 142 24.75 6.30 -5.03
C ARG A 142 25.98 6.15 -4.13
N SER A 143 26.07 6.96 -3.06
CA SER A 143 27.14 6.93 -2.07
C SER A 143 26.61 7.37 -0.72
N TYR A 144 27.29 6.93 0.33
CA TYR A 144 26.93 7.22 1.71
C TYR A 144 27.76 8.39 2.25
N SER A 145 27.11 9.35 2.90
CA SER A 145 27.72 10.57 3.48
C SER A 145 27.38 10.76 4.97
N ASN A 146 26.75 9.76 5.60
CA ASN A 146 26.43 9.77 7.04
C ASN A 146 25.57 10.98 7.48
N THR A 147 24.60 11.37 6.66
CA THR A 147 23.58 12.36 7.05
C THR A 147 22.39 11.66 7.73
N ASN A 148 21.58 12.39 8.51
CA ASN A 148 20.37 11.81 9.12
C ASN A 148 19.43 11.23 8.07
N GLU A 149 19.28 11.89 6.91
CA GLU A 149 18.46 11.39 5.80
C GLU A 149 18.97 10.03 5.29
N GLN A 150 20.29 9.84 5.19
CA GLN A 150 20.87 8.57 4.76
C GLN A 150 20.87 7.52 5.87
N ASN A 151 21.06 7.94 7.11
CA ASN A 151 20.96 7.04 8.28
C ASN A 151 19.52 6.54 8.51
N ALA A 152 18.53 7.28 8.01
CA ALA A 152 17.13 6.89 8.04
C ALA A 152 16.79 5.72 7.10
N ILE A 153 17.72 5.35 6.21
CA ILE A 153 17.56 4.22 5.28
C ILE A 153 18.47 3.09 5.73
N THR A 154 17.87 1.94 6.01
CA THR A 154 18.59 0.74 6.43
C THR A 154 18.04 -0.51 5.75
N PHE A 155 18.88 -1.54 5.70
CA PHE A 155 18.59 -2.85 5.17
C PHE A 155 18.94 -3.92 6.19
N ALA A 156 17.98 -4.78 6.50
CA ALA A 156 18.19 -5.96 7.33
C ALA A 156 18.13 -7.23 6.49
N CYS A 157 19.17 -8.04 6.58
CA CYS A 157 19.21 -9.35 5.96
C CYS A 157 18.59 -10.38 6.91
N LEU A 158 17.32 -10.71 6.67
CA LEU A 158 16.54 -11.58 7.55
C LEU A 158 17.04 -13.03 7.50
N GLY A 159 16.91 -13.73 8.63
CA GLY A 159 17.46 -15.08 8.79
C GLY A 159 18.97 -15.11 9.08
N THR A 160 19.62 -13.95 9.31
CA THR A 160 21.02 -13.82 9.71
C THR A 160 21.16 -13.02 11.00
N ASN A 161 22.37 -13.08 11.61
CA ASN A 161 22.72 -12.25 12.76
C ASN A 161 23.59 -11.03 12.36
N THR A 162 23.57 -10.64 11.09
CA THR A 162 24.31 -9.46 10.62
C THR A 162 23.62 -8.17 11.06
N ALA A 163 24.43 -7.13 11.34
CA ALA A 163 23.89 -5.81 11.61
C ALA A 163 23.21 -5.23 10.37
N GLU A 164 22.26 -4.33 10.59
CA GLU A 164 21.66 -3.53 9.51
C GLU A 164 22.70 -2.66 8.82
N THR A 165 22.50 -2.41 7.54
CA THR A 165 23.42 -1.61 6.70
C THR A 165 22.66 -0.47 6.03
N ASN A 166 23.34 0.63 5.69
CA ASN A 166 22.71 1.75 4.97
C ASN A 166 22.66 1.54 3.43
N GLY A 167 23.39 0.54 2.93
CA GLY A 167 23.31 0.07 1.54
C GLY A 167 22.93 -1.40 1.49
N PHE A 168 22.73 -1.94 0.30
CA PHE A 168 22.42 -3.36 0.15
C PHE A 168 23.47 -4.25 0.80
N PRO A 169 23.07 -5.22 1.65
CA PRO A 169 24.00 -6.22 2.18
C PRO A 169 24.49 -7.13 1.05
N ASN A 170 25.81 -7.36 1.00
CA ASN A 170 26.42 -8.24 0.00
C ASN A 170 26.43 -9.71 0.46
N ILE A 171 25.28 -10.20 0.90
CA ILE A 171 25.08 -11.57 1.38
C ILE A 171 23.68 -12.05 0.97
N LYS A 172 23.50 -13.36 0.89
CA LYS A 172 22.17 -13.98 0.71
C LYS A 172 21.37 -13.87 2.02
N CYS A 173 20.09 -13.49 1.90
CA CYS A 173 19.21 -13.29 3.03
C CYS A 173 18.15 -14.41 3.09
N PRO A 174 18.33 -15.45 3.94
CA PRO A 174 17.51 -16.67 3.93
C PRO A 174 16.00 -16.44 4.11
N ASP A 175 15.63 -15.41 4.87
CA ASP A 175 14.23 -15.06 5.13
C ASP A 175 13.80 -13.77 4.39
N GLY A 176 14.62 -13.30 3.43
CA GLY A 176 14.35 -12.12 2.63
C GLY A 176 15.13 -10.87 3.05
N LEU A 177 15.09 -9.87 2.19
CA LEU A 177 15.68 -8.56 2.40
C LEU A 177 14.61 -7.59 2.92
N ARG A 178 14.78 -7.06 4.12
CA ARG A 178 13.94 -6.00 4.66
C ARG A 178 14.55 -4.63 4.34
N ALA A 179 13.88 -3.85 3.51
CA ALA A 179 14.23 -2.47 3.22
C ALA A 179 13.42 -1.54 4.13
N GLN A 180 14.06 -0.53 4.70
CA GLN A 180 13.52 0.30 5.77
C GLN A 180 13.76 1.78 5.48
N VAL A 181 12.77 2.63 5.82
CA VAL A 181 12.92 4.08 5.77
C VAL A 181 12.19 4.76 6.92
N PHE A 182 12.93 5.53 7.73
CA PHE A 182 12.37 6.49 8.68
C PHE A 182 12.06 7.80 8.00
N PHE A 183 10.90 8.36 8.27
CA PHE A 183 10.54 9.69 7.82
C PHE A 183 10.92 10.76 8.86
N PRO A 184 11.22 11.99 8.41
CA PRO A 184 11.39 13.10 9.33
C PRO A 184 10.11 13.36 10.13
N SER A 185 10.24 13.67 11.42
CA SER A 185 9.09 13.83 12.32
C SER A 185 8.94 15.23 12.93
N CYS A 186 9.79 16.17 12.52
CA CYS A 186 9.71 17.56 12.95
C CYS A 186 9.13 18.40 11.80
N TRP A 187 7.96 19.00 12.01
CA TRP A 187 7.21 19.79 11.03
C TRP A 187 7.38 21.29 11.31
N ASN A 188 7.47 22.12 10.28
CA ASN A 188 7.58 23.57 10.43
C ASN A 188 6.29 24.26 10.95
N GLY A 189 5.20 23.48 11.13
CA GLY A 189 3.94 23.96 11.70
C GLY A 189 3.04 24.73 10.73
N VAL A 190 3.41 24.83 9.45
CA VAL A 190 2.70 25.67 8.47
C VAL A 190 2.42 24.94 7.16
N ASP A 191 3.45 24.41 6.52
CA ASP A 191 3.36 23.88 5.15
C ASP A 191 2.96 22.43 5.15
N LEU A 192 1.92 22.07 4.37
CA LEU A 192 1.50 20.68 4.17
C LEU A 192 2.39 19.95 3.17
N ASP A 193 3.15 20.71 2.39
CA ASP A 193 4.09 20.29 1.37
C ASP A 193 5.08 21.42 1.10
N SER A 194 6.19 21.14 0.46
CA SER A 194 7.18 22.13 0.01
C SER A 194 7.63 21.83 -1.41
N ALA A 195 8.31 22.76 -2.06
CA ALA A 195 8.72 22.62 -3.45
C ALA A 195 9.63 21.41 -3.72
N ASP A 196 10.35 20.96 -2.71
CA ASP A 196 11.20 19.75 -2.73
C ASP A 196 10.55 18.56 -2.01
N HIS A 197 9.31 18.70 -1.51
CA HIS A 197 8.54 17.72 -0.76
C HIS A 197 9.21 17.25 0.55
N LYS A 198 10.19 18.01 1.07
CA LYS A 198 11.03 17.65 2.23
C LYS A 198 11.26 18.79 3.20
N SER A 199 11.54 20.02 2.72
CA SER A 199 12.06 21.12 3.55
C SER A 199 11.05 21.67 4.57
N HIS A 200 9.77 21.33 4.47
CA HIS A 200 8.76 21.57 5.51
C HIS A 200 8.91 20.63 6.70
N MET A 201 9.76 19.59 6.57
CA MET A 201 10.07 18.61 7.59
C MET A 201 11.56 18.59 7.92
N ALA A 202 11.90 18.16 9.13
CA ALA A 202 13.27 17.91 9.54
C ALA A 202 13.36 16.62 10.36
N TYR A 203 14.53 15.97 10.31
CA TYR A 203 14.83 14.92 11.28
C TYR A 203 15.11 15.55 12.65
N PRO A 204 14.74 14.88 13.77
CA PRO A 204 15.24 15.25 15.09
C PRO A 204 16.76 15.11 15.15
N SER A 205 17.37 15.45 16.27
CA SER A 205 18.83 15.40 16.44
C SER A 205 19.42 13.99 16.23
N GLY A 206 18.65 12.92 16.47
CA GLY A 206 18.85 11.57 15.94
C GLY A 206 17.83 11.25 14.85
N VAL A 207 17.91 10.10 14.18
CA VAL A 207 16.97 9.73 13.11
C VAL A 207 15.54 9.56 13.64
N ASP A 208 15.40 8.82 14.75
CA ASP A 208 14.12 8.43 15.34
C ASP A 208 13.95 8.94 16.79
N HIS A 209 14.89 9.69 17.32
CA HIS A 209 14.92 10.19 18.70
C HIS A 209 15.63 11.54 18.79
N GLY A 210 15.60 12.14 19.99
CA GLY A 210 16.16 13.46 20.25
C GLY A 210 15.21 14.58 19.81
N SER A 211 15.63 15.83 20.00
CA SER A 211 14.78 17.02 19.84
C SER A 211 14.67 17.50 18.42
N CYS A 212 13.53 18.14 18.13
CA CYS A 212 13.32 18.88 16.90
C CYS A 212 14.16 20.16 16.82
N PRO A 213 14.58 20.61 15.64
CA PRO A 213 15.30 21.86 15.49
C PRO A 213 14.39 23.07 15.68
N GLY A 214 14.86 24.09 16.40
CA GLY A 214 14.21 25.39 16.52
C GLY A 214 12.75 25.31 17.00
N ASN A 215 11.84 25.93 16.23
CA ASN A 215 10.40 25.97 16.54
C ASN A 215 9.58 24.94 15.77
N PHE A 216 10.20 23.85 15.30
CA PHE A 216 9.49 22.78 14.64
C PHE A 216 8.61 22.03 15.65
N THR A 217 7.42 21.65 15.21
CA THR A 217 6.46 20.85 15.97
C THR A 217 6.75 19.35 15.77
N ARG A 218 6.76 18.59 16.86
CA ARG A 218 6.92 17.15 16.78
C ARG A 218 5.58 16.50 16.36
N LEU A 219 5.61 15.80 15.22
CA LEU A 219 4.54 14.91 14.79
C LEU A 219 4.82 13.47 15.26
N VAL A 220 3.80 12.62 15.19
CA VAL A 220 4.01 11.16 15.26
C VAL A 220 4.98 10.75 14.15
N SER A 221 5.97 9.90 14.47
CA SER A 221 6.96 9.47 13.46
C SER A 221 6.42 8.31 12.63
N ILE A 222 6.75 8.28 11.35
CA ILE A 222 6.45 7.13 10.46
C ILE A 222 7.74 6.41 10.12
N PHE A 223 7.65 5.07 10.07
CA PHE A 223 8.72 4.20 9.63
C PHE A 223 8.12 3.05 8.80
N TYR A 224 8.72 2.76 7.63
CA TYR A 224 8.30 1.67 6.77
C TYR A 224 9.26 0.50 6.85
N GLU A 225 8.70 -0.70 6.87
CA GLU A 225 9.39 -1.96 6.60
C GLU A 225 8.73 -2.65 5.42
N VAL A 226 9.51 -2.97 4.40
CA VAL A 226 9.09 -3.74 3.23
C VAL A 226 10.02 -4.95 3.08
N ILE A 227 9.46 -6.15 3.08
CA ILE A 227 10.23 -7.39 2.96
C ILE A 227 10.15 -7.90 1.52
N TRP A 228 11.31 -8.07 0.90
CA TRP A 228 11.47 -8.59 -0.44
C TRP A 228 11.93 -10.05 -0.41
N ASN A 229 11.29 -10.91 -1.21
CA ASN A 229 11.60 -12.35 -1.27
C ASN A 229 12.85 -12.61 -2.11
N THR A 230 14.00 -12.22 -1.61
CA THR A 230 15.31 -12.42 -2.26
C THR A 230 15.75 -13.90 -2.31
N PRO A 231 15.32 -14.81 -1.40
CA PRO A 231 15.66 -16.23 -1.49
C PRO A 231 15.27 -16.92 -2.80
N ASP A 232 14.23 -16.46 -3.51
CA ASP A 232 13.84 -16.99 -4.82
C ASP A 232 14.98 -16.91 -5.86
N PHE A 233 16.03 -16.13 -5.57
CA PHE A 233 17.17 -15.88 -6.48
C PHE A 233 18.48 -16.48 -5.99
N ASP A 234 18.50 -17.21 -4.87
CA ASP A 234 19.74 -17.71 -4.25
C ASP A 234 20.58 -18.60 -5.19
N ASP A 235 19.92 -19.44 -5.99
CA ASP A 235 20.60 -20.29 -6.97
C ASP A 235 21.01 -19.54 -8.25
N MET A 236 20.61 -18.29 -8.38
CA MET A 236 20.84 -17.46 -9.56
C MET A 236 21.92 -16.38 -9.33
N TRP A 237 22.54 -16.34 -8.15
CA TRP A 237 23.62 -15.39 -7.87
C TRP A 237 24.82 -15.63 -8.77
N TYR A 238 25.44 -14.53 -9.20
CA TYR A 238 26.64 -14.56 -10.03
C TYR A 238 27.61 -13.42 -9.64
N GLY A 239 28.91 -13.62 -9.87
CA GLY A 239 29.92 -12.64 -9.48
C GLY A 239 30.07 -12.49 -7.96
N ASP A 240 30.75 -11.42 -7.55
CA ASP A 240 31.15 -11.18 -6.15
C ASP A 240 30.24 -10.16 -5.43
N SER A 241 29.23 -9.61 -6.14
CA SER A 241 28.35 -8.57 -5.62
C SER A 241 26.89 -9.03 -5.61
N GLN A 242 26.10 -8.48 -4.71
CA GLN A 242 24.66 -8.70 -4.67
C GLN A 242 24.02 -8.24 -6.01
N PRO A 243 23.06 -8.99 -6.59
CA PRO A 243 22.50 -8.74 -7.92
C PRO A 243 21.22 -7.87 -7.91
N PHE A 244 20.79 -7.35 -6.78
CA PHE A 244 19.54 -6.60 -6.66
C PHE A 244 19.75 -5.12 -6.93
N LEU A 245 18.69 -4.46 -7.41
CA LEU A 245 18.65 -3.01 -7.62
C LEU A 245 17.21 -2.50 -7.58
N PHE A 246 17.05 -1.23 -7.24
CA PHE A 246 15.74 -0.59 -7.29
C PHE A 246 15.39 -0.09 -8.70
N SER A 247 14.10 0.12 -8.95
CA SER A 247 13.53 0.59 -10.22
C SER A 247 14.11 1.91 -10.72
N ASN A 248 14.66 2.76 -9.84
CA ASN A 248 15.38 3.99 -10.18
C ASN A 248 16.82 3.73 -10.67
N GLY A 249 17.19 2.47 -10.95
CA GLY A 249 18.52 2.08 -11.41
C GLY A 249 19.58 2.11 -10.32
N ASP A 250 19.20 1.98 -9.05
CA ASP A 250 20.11 1.97 -7.91
C ASP A 250 20.52 0.56 -7.48
N PRO A 251 21.76 0.11 -7.74
CA PRO A 251 22.30 -1.16 -7.26
C PRO A 251 22.98 -1.04 -5.89
N THR A 252 23.02 0.16 -5.29
CA THR A 252 23.72 0.42 -4.04
C THR A 252 22.82 0.39 -2.81
N GLY A 253 21.52 0.67 -2.99
CA GLY A 253 20.54 0.86 -1.93
C GLY A 253 20.48 2.30 -1.38
N TYR A 254 21.47 3.16 -1.66
CA TYR A 254 21.50 4.53 -1.15
C TYR A 254 20.42 5.45 -1.75
N GLY A 255 19.86 5.09 -2.91
CA GLY A 255 18.76 5.77 -3.55
C GLY A 255 17.38 5.23 -3.17
N TYR A 256 17.28 4.37 -2.13
CA TYR A 256 15.99 3.99 -1.56
C TYR A 256 15.31 5.21 -0.95
N HIS A 257 14.00 5.28 -1.07
CA HIS A 257 13.18 6.37 -0.56
C HIS A 257 11.78 5.87 -0.23
N GLY A 258 11.06 6.68 0.50
CA GLY A 258 9.65 6.44 0.79
C GLY A 258 8.85 7.72 0.60
N ASP A 259 7.62 7.55 0.18
CA ASP A 259 6.69 8.62 -0.10
C ASP A 259 5.41 8.40 0.70
N PHE A 260 4.80 9.50 1.13
CA PHE A 260 3.63 9.51 1.98
C PHE A 260 2.64 10.60 1.59
N VAL A 261 1.37 10.20 1.47
CA VAL A 261 0.21 11.12 1.41
C VAL A 261 -0.74 10.74 2.53
N ASN A 262 -1.03 11.69 3.41
CA ASN A 262 -1.92 11.47 4.55
C ASN A 262 -3.38 11.32 4.10
N GLY A 263 -4.01 10.23 4.47
CA GLY A 263 -5.42 9.94 4.26
C GLY A 263 -6.13 9.47 5.54
N TRP A 264 -5.51 9.65 6.70
CA TRP A 264 -6.14 9.35 7.97
C TRP A 264 -7.35 10.23 8.24
N ASN A 265 -8.33 9.68 8.93
CA ASN A 265 -9.21 10.49 9.74
C ASN A 265 -8.35 11.09 10.87
N VAL A 266 -8.06 12.39 10.78
CA VAL A 266 -7.07 13.06 11.64
C VAL A 266 -7.45 12.98 13.13
N SER A 267 -8.73 13.08 13.46
CA SER A 267 -9.18 12.96 14.85
C SER A 267 -8.99 11.56 15.42
N THR A 268 -9.17 10.51 14.60
CA THR A 268 -8.91 9.14 15.01
C THR A 268 -7.41 8.90 15.20
N LEU A 269 -6.58 9.38 14.27
CA LEU A 269 -5.12 9.29 14.41
C LEU A 269 -4.64 10.03 15.67
N GLN A 270 -5.11 11.26 15.92
CA GLN A 270 -4.74 12.00 17.13
C GLN A 270 -5.15 11.25 18.40
N THR A 271 -6.37 10.71 18.43
CA THR A 271 -6.83 9.90 19.57
C THR A 271 -5.92 8.69 19.81
N ALA A 272 -5.49 8.02 18.74
CA ALA A 272 -4.58 6.90 18.85
C ALA A 272 -3.17 7.33 19.31
N VAL A 273 -2.65 8.43 18.78
CA VAL A 273 -1.36 9.00 19.19
C VAL A 273 -1.36 9.36 20.68
N ASP A 274 -2.46 9.90 21.20
CA ASP A 274 -2.56 10.29 22.61
C ASP A 274 -2.78 9.09 23.56
N ASN A 275 -3.40 8.01 23.10
CA ASN A 275 -3.96 7.00 24.00
C ASN A 275 -3.52 5.55 23.75
N CYS A 276 -2.96 5.21 22.58
CA CYS A 276 -2.50 3.84 22.31
C CYS A 276 -1.08 3.64 22.85
N ASN A 277 -0.97 3.22 24.11
CA ASN A 277 0.29 3.17 24.86
C ASN A 277 0.87 1.75 25.01
N ASP A 278 0.47 0.79 24.18
CA ASP A 278 1.00 -0.58 24.24
C ASP A 278 2.37 -0.68 23.55
N ASN A 279 3.38 -1.11 24.28
CA ASN A 279 4.76 -1.20 23.79
C ASN A 279 5.01 -2.42 22.87
N SER A 280 4.03 -3.30 22.67
CA SER A 280 4.19 -4.44 21.76
C SER A 280 4.06 -4.07 20.29
N GLY A 281 3.49 -2.90 19.99
CA GLY A 281 3.17 -2.46 18.65
C GLY A 281 2.02 -3.24 17.99
N VAL A 282 1.34 -4.12 18.71
CA VAL A 282 0.18 -4.87 18.22
C VAL A 282 -0.99 -3.91 18.06
N ILE A 283 -1.39 -3.66 16.82
CA ILE A 283 -2.35 -2.61 16.48
C ILE A 283 -3.75 -2.88 17.05
N GLU A 284 -4.13 -4.16 17.20
CA GLU A 284 -5.40 -4.59 17.76
C GLU A 284 -5.56 -4.24 19.25
N LYS A 285 -4.47 -3.89 19.92
CA LYS A 285 -4.50 -3.41 21.31
C LYS A 285 -4.86 -1.93 21.42
N CYS A 286 -4.95 -1.22 20.29
CA CYS A 286 -5.46 0.14 20.24
C CYS A 286 -6.98 0.10 20.02
N PRO A 287 -7.81 0.44 21.02
CA PRO A 287 -9.26 0.26 20.95
C PRO A 287 -9.98 1.33 20.10
N TYR A 288 -9.24 2.22 19.48
CA TYR A 288 -9.77 3.32 18.66
C TYR A 288 -9.78 3.00 17.18
N PHE A 289 -9.32 1.80 16.78
CA PHE A 289 -9.28 1.38 15.39
C PHE A 289 -10.32 0.30 15.10
N ASP A 290 -10.94 0.43 13.93
CA ASP A 290 -11.72 -0.62 13.31
C ASP A 290 -10.90 -1.27 12.21
N PHE A 291 -11.06 -2.59 12.04
CA PHE A 291 -10.22 -3.39 11.15
C PHE A 291 -11.04 -4.08 10.06
N ILE A 292 -10.44 -4.16 8.87
CA ILE A 292 -10.86 -5.09 7.83
C ILE A 292 -10.06 -6.39 7.94
N THR A 293 -10.60 -7.47 7.37
CA THR A 293 -9.89 -8.75 7.33
C THR A 293 -8.67 -8.67 6.42
N ASP A 294 -7.66 -9.51 6.69
CA ASP A 294 -6.48 -9.63 5.82
C ASP A 294 -6.88 -9.92 4.37
N THR A 295 -7.86 -10.79 4.15
CA THR A 295 -8.39 -11.11 2.81
C THR A 295 -8.98 -9.87 2.12
N ALA A 296 -9.74 -9.03 2.85
CA ALA A 296 -10.29 -7.81 2.28
C ALA A 296 -9.19 -6.78 1.95
N ALA A 297 -8.16 -6.67 2.80
CA ALA A 297 -7.02 -5.81 2.55
C ALA A 297 -6.20 -6.31 1.33
N GLN A 298 -5.92 -7.60 1.24
CA GLN A 298 -5.24 -8.20 0.08
C GLN A 298 -6.01 -8.02 -1.23
N ALA A 299 -7.32 -8.02 -1.15
CA ALA A 299 -8.21 -7.84 -2.28
C ALA A 299 -8.34 -6.37 -2.75
N CYS A 300 -7.83 -5.41 -1.99
CA CYS A 300 -7.87 -4.00 -2.37
C CYS A 300 -6.71 -3.68 -3.30
N VAL A 301 -6.97 -3.64 -4.60
CA VAL A 301 -6.02 -3.33 -5.67
C VAL A 301 -6.68 -2.44 -6.72
N ILE A 302 -5.88 -1.70 -7.47
CA ILE A 302 -6.33 -0.93 -8.64
C ILE A 302 -5.58 -1.40 -9.90
N PRO A 303 -6.24 -1.41 -11.07
CA PRO A 303 -5.56 -1.78 -12.30
C PRO A 303 -4.55 -0.71 -12.71
N PRO A 304 -3.38 -1.12 -13.27
CA PRO A 304 -2.39 -0.19 -13.77
C PRO A 304 -2.91 0.57 -15.00
N SER A 305 -2.46 1.82 -15.15
CA SER A 305 -2.83 2.69 -16.26
C SER A 305 -1.64 3.02 -17.18
N ILE A 306 -0.47 2.49 -16.91
CA ILE A 306 0.71 2.64 -17.77
C ILE A 306 0.91 1.35 -18.54
N ASP A 307 0.95 1.45 -19.88
CA ASP A 307 1.23 0.30 -20.77
C ASP A 307 2.72 -0.06 -20.73
N GLU A 308 3.16 -0.59 -19.59
CA GLU A 308 4.55 -0.97 -19.34
C GLU A 308 4.62 -2.21 -18.46
N GLN A 309 5.50 -3.14 -18.84
CA GLN A 309 5.75 -4.32 -18.03
C GLN A 309 6.55 -3.95 -16.77
N VAL A 310 6.04 -4.34 -15.60
CA VAL A 310 6.68 -4.12 -14.30
C VAL A 310 6.94 -5.43 -13.55
N PHE A 311 6.41 -6.55 -14.04
CA PHE A 311 6.57 -7.88 -13.46
C PHE A 311 7.19 -8.88 -14.44
N GLY A 312 7.71 -10.00 -13.89
CA GLY A 312 8.33 -11.06 -14.65
C GLY A 312 9.73 -10.70 -15.13
N VAL A 313 10.14 -11.24 -16.27
CA VAL A 313 11.46 -11.00 -16.87
C VAL A 313 11.39 -9.91 -17.93
N MET A 314 12.22 -8.91 -17.81
CA MET A 314 12.21 -7.70 -18.64
C MET A 314 13.61 -7.42 -19.21
N PRO A 315 13.71 -6.93 -20.46
CA PRO A 315 15.00 -6.55 -21.05
C PRO A 315 15.55 -5.24 -20.47
N LYS A 316 14.68 -4.41 -19.85
CA LYS A 316 15.01 -3.10 -19.26
C LYS A 316 14.17 -2.91 -18.00
N LEU A 317 14.65 -2.11 -17.06
CA LEU A 317 13.82 -1.62 -15.95
C LEU A 317 12.68 -0.73 -16.47
N PRO A 318 11.54 -0.67 -15.76
CA PRO A 318 10.47 0.30 -16.05
C PRO A 318 11.03 1.73 -16.09
N GLY A 319 10.60 2.52 -17.09
CA GLY A 319 11.18 3.85 -17.33
C GLY A 319 12.58 3.80 -17.95
N CYS A 320 13.08 2.62 -18.31
CA CYS A 320 14.41 2.35 -18.88
C CYS A 320 15.58 2.87 -18.03
N ASN A 321 15.41 2.94 -16.72
CA ASN A 321 16.49 3.34 -15.82
C ASN A 321 17.65 2.36 -15.93
N THR A 322 18.81 2.81 -16.43
CA THR A 322 20.01 1.98 -16.45
C THR A 322 20.65 1.95 -15.05
N PRO A 323 21.22 0.82 -14.62
CA PRO A 323 21.99 0.79 -13.38
C PRO A 323 23.13 1.80 -13.36
N GLN A 324 23.25 2.55 -12.27
CA GLN A 324 24.30 3.55 -12.05
C GLN A 324 24.92 3.32 -10.68
N ASP A 325 26.16 2.83 -10.68
CA ASP A 325 26.84 2.36 -9.46
C ASP A 325 27.39 3.47 -8.55
N GLY A 326 27.47 4.70 -9.06
CA GLY A 326 28.06 5.81 -8.29
C GLY A 326 29.58 5.93 -8.41
N PRO A 327 30.27 6.65 -7.52
CA PRO A 327 29.78 7.38 -6.33
C PRO A 327 29.04 8.69 -6.61
N THR A 328 29.04 9.19 -7.84
CA THR A 328 28.30 10.40 -8.23
C THR A 328 26.79 10.14 -8.19
N LYS A 329 26.01 11.20 -7.93
CA LYS A 329 24.55 11.10 -7.99
C LYS A 329 24.09 10.62 -9.37
N ALA A 330 23.04 9.82 -9.39
CA ALA A 330 22.46 9.36 -10.64
C ALA A 330 21.90 10.52 -11.45
N SER A 331 22.05 10.43 -12.76
CA SER A 331 21.42 11.35 -13.71
C SER A 331 20.09 10.78 -14.20
N ALA A 332 19.12 11.68 -14.43
CA ALA A 332 17.86 11.28 -15.04
C ALA A 332 18.10 10.64 -16.42
N GLN A 333 17.39 9.57 -16.70
CA GLN A 333 17.43 8.92 -18.00
C GLN A 333 16.36 9.53 -18.90
N SER A 334 16.68 9.78 -20.16
CA SER A 334 15.78 10.32 -21.17
C SER A 334 15.87 9.50 -22.45
N GLU A 335 14.78 9.50 -23.23
CA GLU A 335 14.74 8.99 -24.61
C GLU A 335 14.99 7.48 -24.78
N CYS A 336 14.36 6.65 -23.96
CA CYS A 336 14.51 5.20 -24.07
C CYS A 336 13.30 4.46 -24.68
N GLY A 337 12.27 5.21 -25.10
CA GLY A 337 11.03 4.64 -25.64
C GLY A 337 10.07 4.08 -24.58
N ALA A 338 10.31 4.38 -23.28
CA ALA A 338 9.34 4.05 -22.24
C ALA A 338 8.06 4.88 -22.38
N PRO A 339 6.88 4.37 -21.96
CA PRO A 339 5.64 5.12 -21.99
C PRO A 339 5.74 6.43 -21.20
N THR A 340 5.23 7.51 -21.81
CA THR A 340 5.19 8.86 -21.22
C THR A 340 3.76 9.34 -21.00
N GLN A 341 2.77 8.55 -21.40
CA GLN A 341 1.36 8.87 -21.30
C GLN A 341 0.68 7.97 -20.28
N ILE A 342 -0.19 8.57 -19.48
CA ILE A 342 -1.13 7.86 -18.65
C ILE A 342 -2.23 7.35 -19.59
N GLY A 343 -2.37 6.03 -19.68
CA GLY A 343 -3.40 5.37 -20.46
C GLY A 343 -4.72 5.20 -19.69
N GLN A 344 -5.62 4.44 -20.29
CA GLN A 344 -6.80 3.96 -19.57
C GLN A 344 -6.40 2.79 -18.67
N PRO A 345 -7.03 2.63 -17.51
CA PRO A 345 -6.85 1.44 -16.69
C PRO A 345 -7.13 0.18 -17.49
N HIS A 346 -6.29 -0.83 -17.34
CA HIS A 346 -6.46 -2.08 -18.07
C HIS A 346 -7.73 -2.79 -17.57
N LEU A 347 -8.49 -3.38 -18.50
CA LEU A 347 -9.60 -4.23 -18.12
C LEU A 347 -9.10 -5.45 -17.35
N PRO A 348 -9.82 -5.88 -16.30
CA PRO A 348 -9.38 -7.03 -15.50
C PRO A 348 -9.59 -8.38 -16.23
N TYR A 349 -9.94 -8.38 -17.51
CA TYR A 349 -10.13 -9.59 -18.30
C TYR A 349 -9.88 -9.38 -19.80
N VAL A 350 -9.60 -10.48 -20.48
CA VAL A 350 -9.61 -10.58 -21.95
C VAL A 350 -10.93 -11.20 -22.39
N ASP A 351 -11.57 -10.65 -23.42
CA ASP A 351 -12.79 -11.25 -23.98
C ASP A 351 -12.46 -12.43 -24.89
N LEU A 352 -12.69 -13.62 -24.37
CA LEU A 352 -12.51 -14.90 -25.09
C LEU A 352 -13.83 -15.57 -25.48
N THR A 353 -14.95 -14.89 -25.32
CA THR A 353 -16.29 -15.47 -25.56
C THR A 353 -16.47 -15.95 -26.99
N SER A 354 -16.02 -15.15 -27.98
CA SER A 354 -16.12 -15.49 -29.40
C SER A 354 -14.90 -16.25 -29.93
N SER A 355 -13.69 -15.96 -29.44
CA SER A 355 -12.45 -16.55 -29.98
C SER A 355 -12.18 -17.96 -29.46
N LYS A 356 -12.52 -18.24 -28.19
CA LYS A 356 -12.23 -19.52 -27.52
C LYS A 356 -13.45 -20.17 -26.84
N GLY A 357 -14.59 -19.49 -26.79
CA GLY A 357 -15.78 -19.97 -26.09
C GLY A 357 -15.59 -20.04 -24.57
N PHE A 358 -14.76 -19.15 -24.01
CA PHE A 358 -14.55 -18.97 -22.58
C PHE A 358 -15.03 -17.58 -22.16
N ALA A 359 -15.71 -17.52 -21.02
CA ALA A 359 -16.13 -16.28 -20.41
C ALA A 359 -15.34 -16.00 -19.13
N TYR A 360 -14.96 -14.76 -18.92
CA TYR A 360 -14.46 -14.30 -17.63
C TYR A 360 -15.58 -14.35 -16.59
N VAL A 361 -15.36 -15.04 -15.48
CA VAL A 361 -16.34 -15.22 -14.41
C VAL A 361 -16.03 -14.41 -13.16
N GLY A 362 -14.90 -13.74 -13.13
CA GLY A 362 -14.53 -12.81 -12.07
C GLY A 362 -13.17 -13.07 -11.45
N CYS A 363 -12.83 -12.25 -10.47
CA CYS A 363 -11.64 -12.39 -9.64
C CYS A 363 -12.01 -13.19 -8.39
N GLY A 364 -11.43 -14.38 -8.24
CA GLY A 364 -11.64 -15.28 -7.11
C GLY A 364 -10.51 -15.23 -6.09
N SER A 365 -10.79 -15.69 -4.88
CA SER A 365 -9.75 -15.88 -3.84
C SER A 365 -8.91 -17.12 -4.16
N ASP A 366 -7.59 -17.01 -4.03
CA ASP A 366 -6.68 -18.17 -4.09
C ASP A 366 -5.57 -18.01 -3.04
N PRO A 367 -5.90 -18.17 -1.74
CA PRO A 367 -4.95 -17.96 -0.66
C PRO A 367 -3.76 -18.90 -0.81
N GLY A 368 -2.57 -18.36 -0.58
CA GLY A 368 -1.32 -19.09 -0.61
C GLY A 368 -1.36 -20.33 0.27
N GLY A 369 -0.74 -21.42 -0.20
CA GLY A 369 -0.78 -22.72 0.47
C GLY A 369 -1.74 -23.70 -0.20
N GLN A 370 -2.02 -24.80 0.43
CA GLN A 370 -2.93 -25.84 -0.08
C GLN A 370 -4.22 -25.90 0.77
N PRO A 371 -5.34 -26.18 0.15
CA PRO A 371 -5.55 -26.43 -1.27
C PRO A 371 -5.71 -25.13 -2.09
N ARG A 372 -5.23 -25.14 -3.35
CA ARG A 372 -5.45 -24.08 -4.33
C ARG A 372 -6.91 -24.06 -4.79
N THR A 373 -7.34 -22.96 -5.39
CA THR A 373 -8.72 -22.84 -5.91
C THR A 373 -8.96 -23.76 -7.10
N LEU A 374 -7.98 -23.88 -7.99
CA LEU A 374 -8.00 -24.84 -9.08
C LEU A 374 -6.86 -25.84 -8.87
N GLN A 375 -7.19 -27.15 -8.87
CA GLN A 375 -6.27 -28.23 -8.46
C GLN A 375 -6.02 -29.31 -9.52
N GLY A 376 -6.60 -29.17 -10.71
CA GLY A 376 -6.49 -30.18 -11.75
C GLY A 376 -5.12 -30.24 -12.40
N ASP A 377 -4.58 -29.14 -12.87
CA ASP A 377 -3.24 -29.01 -13.45
C ASP A 377 -2.74 -27.56 -13.32
N GLN A 378 -1.44 -27.36 -13.47
CA GLN A 378 -0.85 -26.01 -13.39
C GLN A 378 0.41 -25.88 -14.25
N VAL A 379 0.69 -24.65 -14.67
CA VAL A 379 1.95 -24.27 -15.32
C VAL A 379 2.37 -22.87 -14.90
N ASN A 380 3.68 -22.65 -14.79
CA ASN A 380 4.26 -21.33 -14.62
C ASN A 380 5.02 -20.94 -15.89
N ASN A 381 4.68 -19.78 -16.46
CA ASN A 381 5.38 -19.22 -17.61
C ASN A 381 5.85 -17.80 -17.27
N ALA A 382 7.07 -17.70 -16.75
CA ALA A 382 7.64 -16.47 -16.18
C ALA A 382 7.74 -15.31 -17.19
N THR A 383 7.77 -15.58 -18.49
CA THR A 383 8.00 -14.57 -19.53
C THR A 383 6.92 -14.51 -20.60
N GLY A 384 6.05 -15.50 -20.69
CA GLY A 384 5.10 -15.64 -21.80
C GLY A 384 3.67 -15.95 -21.35
N MET A 385 3.32 -15.74 -20.08
CA MET A 385 1.97 -15.96 -19.62
C MET A 385 1.04 -14.90 -20.21
N THR A 386 -0.01 -15.36 -20.86
CA THR A 386 -1.18 -14.57 -21.26
C THR A 386 -2.44 -15.31 -20.84
N VAL A 387 -3.56 -14.66 -20.87
CA VAL A 387 -4.85 -15.31 -20.58
C VAL A 387 -5.14 -16.40 -21.63
N GLU A 388 -4.87 -16.11 -22.91
CA GLU A 388 -5.04 -17.06 -24.00
C GLU A 388 -4.14 -18.29 -23.84
N TYR A 389 -2.87 -18.08 -23.44
CA TYR A 389 -1.93 -19.17 -23.18
C TYR A 389 -2.46 -20.10 -22.08
N CYS A 390 -2.95 -19.53 -20.98
CA CYS A 390 -3.50 -20.32 -19.88
C CYS A 390 -4.76 -21.10 -20.30
N VAL A 391 -5.68 -20.46 -21.01
CA VAL A 391 -6.90 -21.12 -21.50
C VAL A 391 -6.54 -22.26 -22.47
N ASP A 392 -5.61 -22.04 -23.42
CA ASP A 392 -5.17 -23.06 -24.34
C ASP A 392 -4.49 -24.23 -23.63
N TYR A 393 -3.65 -23.95 -22.65
CA TYR A 393 -3.03 -24.96 -21.80
C TYR A 393 -4.09 -25.82 -21.09
N CYS A 394 -5.04 -25.19 -20.39
CA CYS A 394 -6.09 -25.92 -19.68
C CYS A 394 -6.99 -26.75 -20.62
N VAL A 395 -7.34 -26.20 -21.79
CA VAL A 395 -8.10 -26.93 -22.83
C VAL A 395 -7.31 -28.14 -23.35
N SER A 396 -5.99 -27.98 -23.57
CA SER A 396 -5.13 -29.09 -24.02
C SER A 396 -5.04 -30.24 -23.02
N LYS A 397 -5.29 -29.96 -21.74
CA LYS A 397 -5.34 -30.90 -20.62
C LYS A 397 -6.74 -31.44 -20.34
N GLY A 398 -7.76 -30.98 -21.05
CA GLY A 398 -9.16 -31.42 -20.92
C GLY A 398 -9.96 -30.71 -19.85
N PHE A 399 -9.49 -29.56 -19.36
CA PHE A 399 -10.18 -28.79 -18.34
C PHE A 399 -11.11 -27.73 -18.95
N SER A 400 -12.16 -27.39 -18.20
CA SER A 400 -13.20 -26.42 -18.60
C SER A 400 -13.11 -25.11 -17.81
N VAL A 401 -12.21 -25.00 -16.83
CA VAL A 401 -11.93 -23.80 -16.06
C VAL A 401 -10.43 -23.52 -16.13
N ALA A 402 -10.07 -22.28 -16.41
CA ALA A 402 -8.73 -21.76 -16.39
C ALA A 402 -8.63 -20.57 -15.45
N GLY A 403 -7.54 -20.43 -14.75
CA GLY A 403 -7.30 -19.31 -13.87
C GLY A 403 -5.86 -18.82 -13.96
N VAL A 404 -5.68 -17.51 -14.13
CA VAL A 404 -4.36 -16.90 -14.13
C VAL A 404 -4.14 -16.15 -12.82
N GLU A 405 -2.94 -16.28 -12.25
CA GLU A 405 -2.56 -15.71 -10.98
C GLU A 405 -1.13 -15.20 -11.01
N PHE A 406 -0.87 -14.19 -10.21
CA PHE A 406 0.45 -13.64 -9.94
C PHE A 406 1.32 -13.45 -11.19
N SER A 407 0.75 -12.84 -12.23
CA SER A 407 1.38 -12.51 -13.51
C SER A 407 1.83 -13.68 -14.37
N SER A 408 2.28 -14.80 -13.79
CA SER A 408 2.97 -15.88 -14.52
C SER A 408 2.41 -17.28 -14.28
N GLN A 409 1.44 -17.42 -13.40
CA GLN A 409 0.89 -18.72 -13.00
C GLN A 409 -0.44 -18.99 -13.69
N CYS A 410 -0.64 -20.22 -14.10
CA CYS A 410 -1.87 -20.72 -14.69
C CYS A 410 -2.30 -21.99 -13.96
N PHE A 411 -3.57 -22.08 -13.61
CA PHE A 411 -4.20 -23.19 -12.92
C PHE A 411 -5.44 -23.65 -13.68
N CYS A 412 -5.69 -24.96 -13.68
CA CYS A 412 -6.77 -25.58 -14.42
C CYS A 412 -7.65 -26.44 -13.51
N ASP A 413 -8.94 -26.49 -13.79
CA ASP A 413 -9.89 -27.41 -13.13
C ASP A 413 -11.17 -27.54 -13.98
N ASN A 414 -12.14 -28.33 -13.52
CA ASN A 414 -13.48 -28.43 -14.10
C ASN A 414 -14.56 -27.73 -13.27
N SER A 415 -14.22 -27.30 -12.05
CA SER A 415 -15.13 -26.60 -11.14
C SER A 415 -14.42 -25.50 -10.36
N ILE A 416 -15.18 -24.54 -9.89
CA ILE A 416 -14.72 -23.49 -8.97
C ILE A 416 -15.41 -23.77 -7.63
N PRO A 417 -14.66 -23.99 -6.51
CA PRO A 417 -15.25 -24.15 -5.19
C PRO A 417 -16.11 -22.96 -4.81
N ALA A 418 -17.26 -23.18 -4.20
CA ALA A 418 -18.22 -22.12 -3.90
C ALA A 418 -17.69 -21.06 -2.90
N ASP A 419 -16.85 -21.49 -1.97
CA ASP A 419 -16.15 -20.64 -1.00
C ASP A 419 -14.96 -19.85 -1.61
N ARG A 420 -14.59 -20.15 -2.86
CA ARG A 420 -13.52 -19.50 -3.63
C ARG A 420 -14.05 -18.79 -4.86
N ALA A 421 -15.36 -18.83 -5.08
CA ALA A 421 -16.01 -18.17 -6.21
C ALA A 421 -15.74 -16.66 -6.20
N PRO A 422 -15.75 -16.02 -7.38
CA PRO A 422 -15.60 -14.58 -7.47
C PRO A 422 -16.59 -13.81 -6.61
N ILE A 423 -16.10 -12.79 -5.93
CA ILE A 423 -16.91 -11.91 -5.09
C ILE A 423 -17.29 -10.70 -5.96
N SER A 424 -18.56 -10.49 -6.22
CA SER A 424 -19.05 -9.43 -7.10
C SER A 424 -18.71 -7.99 -6.66
N SER A 425 -18.39 -7.80 -5.36
CA SER A 425 -17.98 -6.52 -4.78
C SER A 425 -16.49 -6.22 -4.93
N LEU A 426 -15.69 -7.19 -5.35
CA LEU A 426 -14.22 -7.07 -5.46
C LEU A 426 -13.78 -6.83 -6.92
N VAL A 427 -14.42 -5.91 -7.60
CA VAL A 427 -14.04 -5.51 -8.96
C VAL A 427 -12.69 -4.77 -8.92
N GLY A 428 -11.78 -5.17 -9.81
CA GLY A 428 -10.44 -4.57 -9.91
C GLY A 428 -9.39 -5.20 -8.98
N ASN A 429 -9.73 -6.21 -8.19
CA ASN A 429 -8.81 -6.86 -7.26
C ASN A 429 -7.80 -7.78 -7.93
N CYS A 430 -8.11 -8.34 -9.11
CA CYS A 430 -7.14 -8.92 -10.02
C CYS A 430 -6.60 -7.80 -10.90
N ALA A 431 -5.38 -7.34 -10.68
CA ALA A 431 -4.80 -6.18 -11.34
C ALA A 431 -3.33 -6.35 -11.75
N LEU A 432 -2.74 -7.52 -11.52
CA LEU A 432 -1.36 -7.76 -11.93
C LEU A 432 -1.30 -8.04 -13.43
N PRO A 433 -0.45 -7.30 -14.19
CA PRO A 433 -0.26 -7.56 -15.60
C PRO A 433 0.28 -8.96 -15.86
N CYS A 434 -0.09 -9.56 -16.99
CA CYS A 434 0.48 -10.83 -17.45
C CYS A 434 1.95 -10.66 -17.85
N SER A 435 2.80 -11.65 -17.53
CA SER A 435 4.23 -11.61 -17.84
C SER A 435 4.53 -11.65 -19.35
N GLY A 436 3.61 -12.14 -20.17
CA GLY A 436 3.74 -12.19 -21.63
C GLY A 436 3.03 -11.04 -22.35
N ASN A 437 2.11 -10.35 -21.69
CA ASN A 437 1.40 -9.21 -22.24
C ASN A 437 0.93 -8.26 -21.12
N SER A 438 1.59 -7.13 -20.98
CA SER A 438 1.28 -6.15 -19.92
C SER A 438 -0.11 -5.50 -20.03
N LYS A 439 -0.78 -5.66 -21.19
CA LYS A 439 -2.15 -5.16 -21.41
C LYS A 439 -3.22 -6.11 -20.87
N GLU A 440 -2.85 -7.31 -20.50
CA GLU A 440 -3.75 -8.29 -19.92
C GLU A 440 -3.53 -8.40 -18.41
N ILE A 441 -4.58 -8.76 -17.70
CA ILE A 441 -4.52 -8.95 -16.25
C ILE A 441 -4.49 -10.46 -15.94
N CYS A 442 -3.45 -10.86 -15.22
CA CYS A 442 -3.21 -12.21 -14.75
C CYS A 442 -3.29 -12.32 -13.23
N GLY A 443 -4.50 -12.10 -12.69
CA GLY A 443 -4.79 -12.27 -11.28
C GLY A 443 -4.20 -11.20 -10.36
N GLY A 444 -3.92 -11.58 -9.13
CA GLY A 444 -3.32 -10.76 -8.09
C GLY A 444 -2.51 -11.61 -7.11
N ALA A 445 -2.05 -11.02 -6.03
CA ALA A 445 -1.47 -11.77 -4.92
C ALA A 445 -2.59 -12.51 -4.17
N SER A 446 -2.55 -13.84 -4.15
CA SER A 446 -3.63 -14.68 -3.60
C SER A 446 -5.01 -14.47 -4.24
N LEU A 447 -5.03 -13.99 -5.49
CA LEU A 447 -6.23 -13.71 -6.26
C LEU A 447 -6.07 -14.23 -7.67
N ILE A 448 -7.08 -14.96 -8.14
CA ILE A 448 -7.07 -15.65 -9.42
C ILE A 448 -8.13 -15.09 -10.37
N SER A 449 -7.73 -14.65 -11.58
CA SER A 449 -8.65 -14.29 -12.66
C SER A 449 -9.20 -15.55 -13.31
N LEU A 450 -10.49 -15.82 -13.14
CA LEU A 450 -11.15 -17.07 -13.52
C LEU A 450 -11.89 -16.95 -14.85
N TYR A 451 -11.67 -17.96 -15.70
CA TYR A 451 -12.31 -18.13 -16.99
C TYR A 451 -12.97 -19.50 -17.06
N LYS A 452 -14.19 -19.56 -17.56
CA LYS A 452 -14.95 -20.81 -17.65
C LYS A 452 -15.47 -21.02 -19.06
N LYS A 453 -15.37 -22.26 -19.55
CA LYS A 453 -15.93 -22.68 -20.84
C LYS A 453 -17.44 -22.45 -20.85
N CYS A 454 -17.94 -21.79 -21.87
CA CYS A 454 -19.35 -21.50 -22.03
C CYS A 454 -20.15 -22.79 -22.25
N GLN A 455 -21.28 -22.89 -21.57
CA GLN A 455 -22.25 -23.99 -21.72
C GLN A 455 -23.50 -23.44 -22.39
N GLY A 456 -23.47 -23.36 -23.73
CA GLY A 456 -24.61 -22.80 -24.49
C GLY A 456 -24.53 -21.30 -24.73
N SER A 457 -25.65 -20.71 -25.16
CA SER A 457 -25.78 -19.28 -25.46
C SER A 457 -26.73 -18.60 -24.45
N PRO A 458 -26.44 -17.38 -23.95
CA PRO A 458 -25.31 -16.56 -24.36
C PRO A 458 -24.01 -16.92 -23.60
N CYS A 459 -22.88 -16.91 -24.33
CA CYS A 459 -21.56 -16.88 -23.73
C CYS A 459 -21.20 -15.43 -23.42
N ALA A 460 -21.17 -15.04 -22.15
CA ALA A 460 -20.95 -13.64 -21.77
C ALA A 460 -20.02 -13.54 -20.56
N ASN A 461 -19.11 -12.58 -20.60
CA ASN A 461 -18.29 -12.21 -19.47
C ASN A 461 -19.15 -11.64 -18.35
N VAL A 462 -18.71 -11.79 -17.10
CA VAL A 462 -19.38 -11.14 -15.96
C VAL A 462 -19.38 -9.62 -16.16
N VAL A 463 -20.53 -9.00 -15.92
CA VAL A 463 -20.65 -7.53 -15.94
C VAL A 463 -20.05 -7.00 -14.65
N LEU A 464 -18.98 -6.23 -14.78
CA LEU A 464 -18.33 -5.59 -13.65
C LEU A 464 -18.96 -4.22 -13.38
N PRO A 465 -19.21 -3.83 -12.12
CA PRO A 465 -19.62 -2.48 -11.82
C PRO A 465 -18.55 -1.49 -12.30
N ILE A 466 -18.97 -0.34 -12.81
CA ILE A 466 -18.06 0.72 -13.23
C ILE A 466 -17.40 1.30 -11.98
N ILE A 467 -16.09 1.15 -11.88
CA ILE A 467 -15.28 1.78 -10.85
C ILE A 467 -14.38 2.80 -11.54
N ASN A 468 -14.40 4.05 -11.07
CA ASN A 468 -13.50 5.13 -11.51
C ASN A 468 -13.40 5.33 -13.03
N GLY A 469 -14.52 5.21 -13.76
CA GLY A 469 -14.58 5.46 -15.20
C GLY A 469 -14.07 4.31 -16.08
N LEU A 470 -13.81 3.12 -15.54
CA LEU A 470 -13.53 1.91 -16.32
C LEU A 470 -14.73 1.57 -17.20
N VAL A 471 -14.56 1.65 -18.51
CA VAL A 471 -15.54 1.23 -19.50
C VAL A 471 -15.09 -0.11 -20.10
N PRO A 472 -15.93 -1.15 -20.16
CA PRO A 472 -15.59 -2.39 -20.85
C PRO A 472 -15.19 -2.15 -22.31
N ALA A 473 -14.11 -2.78 -22.79
CA ALA A 473 -13.57 -2.58 -24.14
C ALA A 473 -14.58 -2.90 -25.27
N ASN A 474 -15.64 -3.64 -24.98
CA ASN A 474 -16.68 -4.00 -25.95
C ASN A 474 -17.78 -2.96 -26.17
N SER A 475 -17.72 -1.78 -25.55
CA SER A 475 -18.64 -0.68 -25.83
C SER A 475 -18.22 0.19 -27.04
N ALA A 476 -17.12 -0.14 -27.71
CA ALA A 476 -16.60 0.62 -28.86
C ALA A 476 -17.36 0.39 -30.19
N SER A 477 -18.48 -0.33 -30.20
CA SER A 477 -19.33 -0.51 -31.38
C SER A 477 -20.80 -0.12 -31.19
N ALA A 478 -21.14 0.58 -30.11
CA ALA A 478 -22.42 1.30 -30.01
C ALA A 478 -22.17 2.76 -30.39
N GLU A 479 -22.71 3.18 -31.52
CA GLU A 479 -22.69 4.56 -31.97
C GLU A 479 -23.00 5.51 -30.83
N THR A 480 -22.09 6.49 -30.63
CA THR A 480 -22.28 7.60 -29.70
C THR A 480 -23.49 8.42 -30.14
N THR A 481 -24.68 8.03 -29.75
CA THR A 481 -25.79 8.96 -29.65
C THR A 481 -25.49 9.83 -28.43
N PRO A 482 -25.36 11.16 -28.58
CA PRO A 482 -25.10 12.00 -27.41
C PRO A 482 -26.30 11.86 -26.49
N LEU A 483 -26.11 11.38 -25.30
CA LEU A 483 -27.08 11.50 -24.22
C LEU A 483 -27.30 13.00 -24.00
N MET A 484 -28.38 13.51 -24.60
CA MET A 484 -28.91 14.80 -24.20
C MET A 484 -29.19 14.75 -22.71
N ALA A 485 -28.52 15.61 -21.99
CA ALA A 485 -28.78 15.86 -20.58
C ALA A 485 -30.27 16.19 -20.47
N ALA A 486 -31.04 15.30 -19.88
CA ALA A 486 -32.41 15.59 -19.48
C ALA A 486 -32.32 16.59 -18.31
N SER A 487 -32.31 17.87 -18.65
CA SER A 487 -32.61 18.94 -17.72
C SER A 487 -34.06 18.79 -17.29
N THR A 488 -34.26 18.14 -16.16
CA THR A 488 -35.56 18.16 -15.48
C THR A 488 -35.77 19.59 -15.00
N LEU A 489 -36.58 20.35 -15.73
CA LEU A 489 -37.15 21.59 -15.26
C LEU A 489 -37.97 21.29 -14.00
N LEU A 490 -37.45 21.63 -12.85
CA LEU A 490 -38.23 21.78 -11.63
C LEU A 490 -39.05 23.07 -11.78
N THR A 491 -40.30 22.92 -12.17
CA THR A 491 -41.32 23.97 -12.06
C THR A 491 -41.55 24.27 -10.58
N THR A 492 -41.03 25.40 -10.14
CA THR A 492 -41.34 25.99 -8.83
C THR A 492 -42.79 26.49 -8.85
N THR A 493 -43.70 25.73 -8.29
CA THR A 493 -45.02 26.21 -7.90
C THR A 493 -44.86 26.91 -6.54
N SER A 494 -44.94 28.23 -6.57
CA SER A 494 -45.03 29.08 -5.39
C SER A 494 -46.38 28.83 -4.68
N ILE A 495 -46.30 28.24 -3.48
CA ILE A 495 -47.43 28.19 -2.54
C ILE A 495 -47.19 29.30 -1.52
N SER A 496 -48.12 30.27 -1.58
CA SER A 496 -48.24 31.35 -0.58
C SER A 496 -48.70 30.80 0.76
N VAL A 497 -47.94 31.13 1.81
CA VAL A 497 -48.28 30.84 3.21
C VAL A 497 -49.06 32.02 3.77
N PRO A 498 -50.23 31.82 4.40
CA PRO A 498 -50.88 32.84 5.19
C PRO A 498 -50.25 32.93 6.58
N THR A 499 -49.94 34.16 7.00
CA THR A 499 -49.59 34.56 8.36
C THR A 499 -50.80 34.42 9.29
N GLY A 500 -50.60 33.69 10.38
CA GLY A 500 -51.53 33.65 11.52
C GLY A 500 -50.76 33.43 12.82
N SER A 501 -50.70 34.48 13.57
CA SER A 501 -50.27 34.48 14.96
C SER A 501 -51.27 33.74 15.85
N ASP A 502 -50.77 32.92 16.78
CA ASP A 502 -51.32 32.90 18.12
C ASP A 502 -50.42 32.17 19.12
N HIS A 503 -50.25 32.81 20.24
CA HIS A 503 -49.62 32.37 21.47
C HIS A 503 -50.38 31.22 22.14
N HIS A 504 -49.71 30.23 22.67
CA HIS A 504 -50.08 29.61 23.95
C HIS A 504 -48.88 28.97 24.65
N HIS A 505 -48.62 29.47 25.85
CA HIS A 505 -47.85 28.89 26.95
C HIS A 505 -48.49 27.57 27.41
N HIS A 506 -47.68 26.53 27.66
CA HIS A 506 -47.93 25.61 28.77
C HIS A 506 -46.64 25.01 29.28
N THR A 507 -46.39 25.35 30.55
CA THR A 507 -45.50 24.74 31.51
C THR A 507 -46.02 23.38 32.01
N HIS A 508 -45.10 22.48 32.37
CA HIS A 508 -45.12 21.47 33.46
C HIS A 508 -44.37 20.22 33.04
N THR A 509 -43.63 19.49 33.76
CA THR A 509 -43.16 19.44 35.18
C THR A 509 -42.16 18.27 35.24
N HIS A 510 -41.18 18.38 36.07
CA HIS A 510 -40.26 17.35 36.51
C HIS A 510 -40.91 16.01 36.91
N ARG A 511 -40.26 14.91 36.59
CA ARG A 511 -40.30 13.71 37.41
C ARG A 511 -38.96 12.95 37.40
N THR A 512 -38.23 13.11 38.45
CA THR A 512 -37.13 12.28 38.95
C THR A 512 -37.62 10.89 39.27
N ARG A 513 -36.85 9.85 38.94
CA ARG A 513 -36.86 8.61 39.69
C ARG A 513 -35.45 8.01 39.81
N SER A 514 -35.15 7.75 41.08
CA SER A 514 -33.93 7.27 41.72
C SER A 514 -33.63 5.79 41.45
N ALA A 515 -32.36 5.49 41.37
CA ALA A 515 -31.54 4.42 41.93
C ALA A 515 -32.12 3.01 42.14
N THR A 516 -31.39 2.03 41.67
CA THR A 516 -30.90 0.95 42.59
C THR A 516 -29.63 0.30 42.02
N GLN A 517 -28.65 0.19 42.89
CA GLN A 517 -27.37 -0.50 42.78
C GLN A 517 -27.54 -2.01 42.71
N GLY A 518 -26.70 -2.68 41.99
CA GLY A 518 -26.46 -4.13 42.11
C GLY A 518 -25.00 -4.41 41.83
N GLN A 519 -24.29 -4.87 42.84
CA GLN A 519 -22.88 -5.22 42.89
C GLN A 519 -22.62 -6.64 42.31
N PRO A 520 -21.39 -6.97 41.84
CA PRO A 520 -21.06 -8.20 41.13
C PRO A 520 -20.63 -9.36 42.00
N PRO A 521 -20.54 -10.57 41.51
CA PRO A 521 -19.77 -11.62 42.17
C PRO A 521 -18.39 -11.84 41.51
N SER A 522 -17.47 -12.16 42.41
CA SER A 522 -16.05 -12.39 42.24
C SER A 522 -15.68 -13.72 41.57
N ALA A 523 -14.51 -13.69 41.01
CA ALA A 523 -13.50 -14.69 40.67
C ALA A 523 -13.72 -16.17 41.00
N ALA A 524 -13.31 -17.04 40.08
CA ALA A 524 -12.57 -18.27 40.37
C ALA A 524 -11.60 -18.59 39.20
N THR A 525 -10.39 -18.86 39.62
CA THR A 525 -9.19 -19.35 38.96
C THR A 525 -9.34 -20.72 38.32
N ALA A 526 -8.77 -20.91 37.13
CA ALA A 526 -7.93 -22.05 36.74
C ALA A 526 -7.18 -21.69 35.46
#